data_adf0268de45a80991573ecfa50f670ab
#
_entry.id   adf0268de45a80991573ecfa50f670ab
#
_cell.length_a   1.000
_cell.length_b   1.000
_cell.length_c   1.000
_cell.angle_alpha   90.00
_cell.angle_beta   90.00
_cell.angle_gamma   90.00
#
_symmetry.space_group_name_H-M   'P 1'
#
loop_
_entity.id
_entity.type
_entity.pdbx_description
1 polymer ?
#
loop_
_entity_poly.entity_id
_entity_poly.type
_entity_poly.pdbx_seq_one_letter_code
_entity_poly.pdbx_strand_id
1 'polypeptide(L)'
;LGIDGRVPRRVDAATKTALLELLDRAVEQGWSVSAAAVVLDLGRVRAHRWMLRAGLGELVDRRPGGSPVHGLLLAEEAQILAVFEQWAEVDRSHRKLAHRGSYLHRFWASPSTMRRVLSLHDKHFRPLPRPGRSHRRPFPEWVEYRPNAIWIYDTTHFTAAGVAATVVEDLVSRKWIAHIVSGEETSTQVQLVFTDALELEGLMDAVLARIDRPDGRTVADPTVDDEHRPILLAVSDNGPQMTSGSTREFMALHAIAVHFGRPGTPTDQAWIETFFGHLKAEFPHLLKITEPAVLRAELDHRQVHWNTVRLHTGVGYVTPDDEHSGRGERIRKDREAGLERARQTRLAHHRANRQHDQQQHPEGPRDVVQYNAILYR
;
A
#
# COMPACT_ATOMS: atom_id res chain seq x y z
N LEU A 1 14.47 45.82 -11.59
CA LEU A 1 13.57 44.69 -11.32
C LEU A 1 14.14 43.32 -11.81
N GLY A 2 15.21 43.32 -12.63
CA GLY A 2 15.83 42.09 -13.15
C GLY A 2 14.93 41.22 -14.05
N ILE A 3 13.88 41.82 -14.60
CA ILE A 3 12.98 41.15 -15.53
C ILE A 3 13.36 41.58 -16.95
N ASP A 4 14.01 40.69 -17.68
CA ASP A 4 14.23 40.86 -19.11
C ASP A 4 13.03 40.32 -19.88
N GLY A 5 12.33 41.19 -20.60
CA GLY A 5 11.20 40.83 -21.43
C GLY A 5 9.84 40.89 -20.71
N ARG A 6 8.90 40.06 -21.15
CA ARG A 6 7.50 40.07 -20.69
C ARG A 6 7.33 39.62 -19.24
N VAL A 7 6.53 40.36 -18.46
CA VAL A 7 6.22 40.00 -17.07
C VAL A 7 5.59 38.60 -17.01
N PRO A 8 6.22 37.62 -16.34
CA PRO A 8 5.74 36.23 -16.25
C PRO A 8 4.30 36.17 -15.70
N ARG A 9 3.56 35.09 -16.05
CA ARG A 9 2.19 34.90 -15.60
C ARG A 9 2.09 34.81 -14.05
N ARG A 10 3.13 34.28 -13.40
CA ARG A 10 3.27 34.24 -11.93
C ARG A 10 4.51 34.97 -11.53
N VAL A 11 4.39 35.89 -10.58
CA VAL A 11 5.49 36.61 -9.94
C VAL A 11 5.19 36.66 -8.44
N ASP A 12 6.25 36.73 -7.64
CA ASP A 12 6.15 36.84 -6.18
C ASP A 12 5.52 38.18 -5.74
N ALA A 13 5.18 38.27 -4.47
CA ALA A 13 4.52 39.47 -3.92
C ALA A 13 5.45 40.69 -3.96
N ALA A 14 6.76 40.53 -3.72
CA ALA A 14 7.72 41.63 -3.76
C ALA A 14 7.82 42.26 -5.16
N THR A 15 7.89 41.41 -6.20
CA THR A 15 7.88 41.88 -7.60
C THR A 15 6.56 42.59 -7.94
N LYS A 16 5.41 42.08 -7.45
CA LYS A 16 4.11 42.78 -7.67
C LYS A 16 4.11 44.15 -7.00
N THR A 17 4.60 44.23 -5.76
CA THR A 17 4.69 45.50 -5.03
C THR A 17 5.56 46.49 -5.80
N ALA A 18 6.75 46.10 -6.23
CA ALA A 18 7.65 46.96 -7.01
C ALA A 18 7.05 47.42 -8.33
N LEU A 19 6.31 46.56 -9.06
CA LEU A 19 5.60 46.94 -10.27
C LEU A 19 4.43 47.91 -10.01
N LEU A 20 3.72 47.77 -8.90
CA LEU A 20 2.65 48.70 -8.50
C LEU A 20 3.24 50.02 -8.07
N GLU A 21 4.35 50.11 -7.36
CA GLU A 21 5.04 51.34 -7.03
C GLU A 21 5.53 52.11 -8.26
N LEU A 22 5.96 51.41 -9.33
CA LEU A 22 6.31 52.04 -10.60
C LEU A 22 5.05 52.62 -11.31
N LEU A 23 3.94 51.87 -11.20
CA LEU A 23 2.67 52.25 -11.77
C LEU A 23 2.10 53.50 -11.07
N ASP A 24 2.17 53.53 -9.75
CA ASP A 24 1.74 54.66 -8.90
C ASP A 24 2.56 55.93 -9.21
N ARG A 25 3.89 55.79 -9.31
CA ARG A 25 4.78 56.90 -9.71
C ARG A 25 4.47 57.46 -11.09
N ALA A 26 4.12 56.58 -12.05
CA ALA A 26 3.72 57.03 -13.38
C ALA A 26 2.38 57.80 -13.35
N VAL A 27 1.44 57.36 -12.52
CA VAL A 27 0.15 58.06 -12.32
C VAL A 27 0.34 59.40 -11.66
N GLU A 28 1.23 59.53 -10.68
CA GLU A 28 1.62 60.82 -10.04
C GLU A 28 2.22 61.80 -11.08
N GLN A 29 2.87 61.30 -12.12
CA GLN A 29 3.39 62.08 -13.27
C GLN A 29 2.33 62.36 -14.33
N GLY A 30 1.07 62.08 -14.10
CA GLY A 30 -0.05 62.39 -14.99
C GLY A 30 -0.36 61.29 -16.01
N TRP A 31 0.23 60.11 -15.92
CA TRP A 31 -0.09 59.00 -16.83
C TRP A 31 -1.39 58.31 -16.42
N SER A 32 -2.15 57.81 -17.38
CA SER A 32 -3.25 56.90 -17.04
C SER A 32 -2.70 55.55 -16.64
N VAL A 33 -3.38 54.86 -15.69
CA VAL A 33 -3.04 53.50 -15.25
C VAL A 33 -2.91 52.56 -16.47
N SER A 34 -3.75 52.74 -17.49
CA SER A 34 -3.72 51.92 -18.69
C SER A 34 -2.46 52.14 -19.51
N ALA A 35 -2.04 53.39 -19.70
CA ALA A 35 -0.83 53.74 -20.43
C ALA A 35 0.44 53.24 -19.70
N ALA A 36 0.52 53.46 -18.39
CA ALA A 36 1.61 52.98 -17.56
C ALA A 36 1.71 51.45 -17.53
N ALA A 37 0.55 50.76 -17.48
CA ALA A 37 0.52 49.29 -17.51
C ALA A 37 1.02 48.73 -18.85
N VAL A 38 0.73 49.40 -19.99
CA VAL A 38 1.25 49.01 -21.31
C VAL A 38 2.79 49.11 -21.37
N VAL A 39 3.36 50.21 -20.85
CA VAL A 39 4.82 50.41 -20.81
C VAL A 39 5.52 49.35 -19.94
N LEU A 40 4.87 48.92 -18.85
CA LEU A 40 5.38 47.87 -17.98
C LEU A 40 5.10 46.45 -18.49
N ASP A 41 4.55 46.30 -19.71
CA ASP A 41 4.07 45.02 -20.27
C ASP A 41 3.15 44.26 -19.30
N LEU A 42 2.37 45.00 -18.51
CA LEU A 42 1.40 44.50 -17.58
C LEU A 42 -0.01 44.66 -18.17
N GLY A 43 -0.74 43.54 -18.30
CA GLY A 43 -2.13 43.62 -18.78
C GLY A 43 -2.99 44.48 -17.85
N ARG A 44 -3.79 45.43 -18.42
CA ARG A 44 -4.64 46.38 -17.66
C ARG A 44 -5.49 45.71 -16.58
N VAL A 45 -6.16 44.59 -16.91
CA VAL A 45 -6.96 43.80 -15.95
C VAL A 45 -6.10 43.21 -14.81
N ARG A 46 -4.89 42.85 -15.14
CA ARG A 46 -3.94 42.30 -14.17
C ARG A 46 -3.45 43.40 -13.21
N ALA A 47 -3.14 44.58 -13.73
CA ALA A 47 -2.74 45.73 -12.91
C ALA A 47 -3.84 46.11 -11.93
N HIS A 48 -5.07 46.34 -12.39
CA HIS A 48 -6.21 46.67 -11.52
C HIS A 48 -6.48 45.62 -10.46
N ARG A 49 -6.42 44.33 -10.80
CA ARG A 49 -6.59 43.26 -9.85
C ARG A 49 -5.50 43.27 -8.76
N TRP A 50 -4.26 43.58 -9.13
CA TRP A 50 -3.18 43.68 -8.17
C TRP A 50 -3.31 44.91 -7.27
N MET A 51 -3.74 46.05 -7.83
CA MET A 51 -4.01 47.25 -7.02
C MET A 51 -5.08 46.97 -5.94
N LEU A 52 -6.20 46.34 -6.33
CA LEU A 52 -7.27 45.96 -5.40
C LEU A 52 -6.72 45.00 -4.30
N ARG A 53 -5.92 44.01 -4.68
CA ARG A 53 -5.34 43.06 -3.74
C ARG A 53 -4.27 43.70 -2.83
N ALA A 54 -3.54 44.69 -3.34
CA ALA A 54 -2.59 45.45 -2.54
C ALA A 54 -3.31 46.23 -1.42
N GLY A 55 -4.43 46.89 -1.75
CA GLY A 55 -5.26 47.60 -0.76
C GLY A 55 -5.83 46.68 0.33
N LEU A 56 -5.96 45.38 0.07
CA LEU A 56 -6.38 44.34 1.04
C LEU A 56 -5.21 43.62 1.73
N GLY A 57 -3.95 43.95 1.40
CA GLY A 57 -2.79 43.22 1.93
C GLY A 57 -2.59 41.83 1.36
N GLU A 58 -3.29 41.44 0.27
CA GLU A 58 -3.36 40.08 -0.27
C GLU A 58 -2.55 39.89 -1.58
N LEU A 59 -1.37 40.48 -1.73
CA LEU A 59 -0.57 40.32 -2.96
C LEU A 59 0.04 38.92 -3.17
N VAL A 60 0.18 38.14 -2.12
CA VAL A 60 0.65 36.75 -2.21
C VAL A 60 -0.35 35.92 -3.00
N ASP A 61 0.10 35.21 -4.06
CA ASP A 61 -0.80 34.35 -4.81
C ASP A 61 -1.29 33.18 -3.97
N ARG A 62 -2.58 32.98 -3.95
CA ARG A 62 -3.19 31.78 -3.36
C ARG A 62 -2.72 30.55 -4.13
N ARG A 63 -2.48 29.45 -3.45
CA ARG A 63 -2.14 28.18 -4.10
C ARG A 63 -3.24 27.81 -5.10
N PRO A 64 -2.89 27.34 -6.33
CA PRO A 64 -3.88 26.87 -7.28
C PRO A 64 -4.72 25.74 -6.69
N GLY A 65 -6.03 25.78 -6.89
CA GLY A 65 -6.91 24.69 -6.53
C GLY A 65 -7.96 24.98 -5.45
N GLY A 66 -7.87 26.13 -4.74
CA GLY A 66 -8.85 26.47 -3.69
C GLY A 66 -8.96 25.40 -2.59
N SER A 67 -10.01 25.50 -1.76
CA SER A 67 -10.36 24.44 -0.77
C SER A 67 -11.37 23.49 -1.44
N PRO A 68 -11.01 22.24 -1.74
CA PRO A 68 -11.94 21.29 -2.33
C PRO A 68 -13.06 20.99 -1.33
N VAL A 69 -14.31 20.94 -1.83
CA VAL A 69 -15.50 20.69 -1.00
C VAL A 69 -15.51 19.33 -0.27
N HIS A 70 -14.63 18.42 -0.67
CA HIS A 70 -14.40 17.11 -0.05
C HIS A 70 -12.96 16.98 0.45
N GLY A 71 -12.31 18.11 0.76
CA GLY A 71 -11.02 18.11 1.44
C GLY A 71 -11.09 17.43 2.80
N LEU A 72 -9.96 16.89 3.25
CA LEU A 72 -9.87 16.28 4.59
C LEU A 72 -10.31 17.28 5.67
N LEU A 73 -10.96 16.76 6.70
CA LEU A 73 -11.21 17.49 7.93
C LEU A 73 -9.92 17.57 8.77
N LEU A 74 -9.75 18.59 9.58
CA LEU A 74 -8.60 18.73 10.48
C LEU A 74 -8.47 17.51 11.41
N ALA A 75 -9.59 16.99 11.89
CA ALA A 75 -9.61 15.78 12.71
C ALA A 75 -9.10 14.53 11.95
N GLU A 76 -9.42 14.40 10.66
CA GLU A 76 -8.93 13.29 9.83
C GLU A 76 -7.42 13.42 9.58
N GLU A 77 -6.92 14.63 9.36
CA GLU A 77 -5.49 14.89 9.19
C GLU A 77 -4.72 14.55 10.46
N ALA A 78 -5.24 14.93 11.63
CA ALA A 78 -4.67 14.54 12.92
C ALA A 78 -4.63 13.02 13.11
N GLN A 79 -5.69 12.29 12.70
CA GLN A 79 -5.71 10.83 12.76
C GLN A 79 -4.70 10.20 11.79
N ILE A 80 -4.50 10.77 10.60
CA ILE A 80 -3.48 10.33 9.64
C ILE A 80 -2.09 10.42 10.28
N LEU A 81 -1.77 11.53 10.93
CA LEU A 81 -0.48 11.70 11.60
C LEU A 81 -0.33 10.76 12.80
N ALA A 82 -1.36 10.55 13.59
CA ALA A 82 -1.35 9.61 14.71
C ALA A 82 -1.13 8.16 14.25
N VAL A 83 -1.77 7.76 13.15
CA VAL A 83 -1.53 6.42 12.55
C VAL A 83 -0.12 6.31 12.00
N PHE A 84 0.45 7.36 11.41
CA PHE A 84 1.85 7.36 11.00
C PHE A 84 2.78 7.13 12.20
N GLU A 85 2.65 7.91 13.27
CA GLU A 85 3.52 7.78 14.46
C GLU A 85 3.43 6.37 15.08
N GLN A 86 2.26 5.78 15.08
CA GLN A 86 2.04 4.45 15.69
C GLN A 86 2.48 3.29 14.79
N TRP A 87 2.33 3.41 13.47
CA TRP A 87 2.43 2.26 12.55
C TRP A 87 3.49 2.39 11.45
N ALA A 88 4.22 3.52 11.34
CA ALA A 88 5.18 3.74 10.26
C ALA A 88 6.31 2.71 10.23
N GLU A 89 6.71 2.16 11.38
CA GLU A 89 7.75 1.13 11.46
C GLU A 89 7.26 -0.24 10.98
N VAL A 90 5.96 -0.52 11.10
CA VAL A 90 5.32 -1.76 10.64
C VAL A 90 4.90 -1.63 9.19
N ASP A 91 4.16 -0.56 8.87
CA ASP A 91 3.57 -0.31 7.56
C ASP A 91 4.39 0.71 6.77
N ARG A 92 5.62 0.39 6.44
CA ARG A 92 6.64 1.26 5.80
C ARG A 92 6.25 1.78 4.41
N SER A 93 4.99 2.14 4.19
CA SER A 93 4.53 2.80 2.97
C SER A 93 3.23 3.57 3.19
N HIS A 94 3.08 4.70 2.50
CA HIS A 94 1.86 5.50 2.52
C HIS A 94 0.61 4.70 2.07
N ARG A 95 0.79 3.67 1.22
CA ARG A 95 -0.30 2.79 0.77
C ARG A 95 -0.78 1.90 1.92
N LYS A 96 0.13 1.19 2.58
CA LYS A 96 -0.21 0.36 3.75
C LYS A 96 -0.87 1.20 4.85
N LEU A 97 -0.32 2.38 5.17
CA LEU A 97 -0.90 3.25 6.19
C LEU A 97 -2.30 3.77 5.85
N ALA A 98 -2.58 4.08 4.56
CA ALA A 98 -3.93 4.44 4.14
C ALA A 98 -4.93 3.30 4.40
N HIS A 99 -4.53 2.06 4.12
CA HIS A 99 -5.34 0.88 4.40
C HIS A 99 -5.40 0.56 5.90
N ARG A 100 -4.31 0.77 6.64
CA ARG A 100 -4.30 0.65 8.10
C ARG A 100 -5.30 1.58 8.77
N GLY A 101 -5.38 2.84 8.34
CA GLY A 101 -6.35 3.80 8.86
C GLY A 101 -7.79 3.33 8.70
N SER A 102 -8.15 2.78 7.54
CA SER A 102 -9.48 2.20 7.30
C SER A 102 -9.70 0.89 8.07
N TYR A 103 -8.67 0.07 8.22
CA TYR A 103 -8.73 -1.18 8.99
C TYR A 103 -8.99 -0.94 10.49
N LEU A 104 -8.40 0.14 11.02
CA LEU A 104 -8.60 0.58 12.41
C LEU A 104 -9.84 1.47 12.59
N HIS A 105 -10.63 1.68 11.54
CA HIS A 105 -11.80 2.57 11.53
C HIS A 105 -11.51 4.01 11.98
N ARG A 106 -10.27 4.49 11.81
CA ARG A 106 -9.86 5.84 12.24
C ARG A 106 -10.10 6.92 11.18
N PHE A 107 -9.81 6.60 9.92
CA PHE A 107 -10.07 7.48 8.77
C PHE A 107 -10.17 6.67 7.47
N TRP A 108 -10.77 7.29 6.44
CA TRP A 108 -10.85 6.75 5.09
C TRP A 108 -10.29 7.76 4.10
N ALA A 109 -9.07 7.54 3.67
CA ALA A 109 -8.37 8.38 2.70
C ALA A 109 -7.70 7.52 1.62
N SER A 110 -7.59 8.06 0.40
CA SER A 110 -6.86 7.38 -0.66
C SER A 110 -5.36 7.35 -0.38
N PRO A 111 -4.60 6.38 -0.92
CA PRO A 111 -3.14 6.38 -0.84
C PRO A 111 -2.48 7.69 -1.32
N SER A 112 -3.06 8.34 -2.34
CA SER A 112 -2.59 9.62 -2.85
C SER A 112 -2.80 10.76 -1.85
N THR A 113 -3.94 10.76 -1.17
CA THR A 113 -4.24 11.71 -0.10
C THR A 113 -3.29 11.52 1.08
N MET A 114 -3.09 10.26 1.51
CA MET A 114 -2.12 9.90 2.55
C MET A 114 -0.72 10.42 2.22
N ARG A 115 -0.23 10.14 1.00
CA ARG A 115 1.08 10.64 0.54
C ARG A 115 1.18 12.16 0.63
N ARG A 116 0.14 12.88 0.19
CA ARG A 116 0.11 14.34 0.20
C ARG A 116 0.18 14.90 1.63
N VAL A 117 -0.60 14.36 2.56
CA VAL A 117 -0.59 14.79 3.97
C VAL A 117 0.78 14.54 4.58
N LEU A 118 1.32 13.33 4.45
CA LEU A 118 2.64 13.00 4.97
C LEU A 118 3.74 13.92 4.40
N SER A 119 3.70 14.21 3.10
CA SER A 119 4.66 15.15 2.48
C SER A 119 4.52 16.58 2.99
N LEU A 120 3.31 17.06 3.33
CA LEU A 120 3.09 18.38 3.91
C LEU A 120 3.69 18.51 5.31
N HIS A 121 3.81 17.40 6.02
CA HIS A 121 4.35 17.33 7.38
C HIS A 121 5.77 16.73 7.43
N ASP A 122 6.50 16.72 6.30
CA ASP A 122 7.86 16.17 6.16
C ASP A 122 8.03 14.73 6.65
N LYS A 123 6.94 13.94 6.57
CA LYS A 123 6.93 12.52 6.92
C LYS A 123 7.21 11.69 5.66
N HIS A 124 8.39 11.07 5.60
CA HIS A 124 8.84 10.31 4.45
C HIS A 124 9.26 8.89 4.81
N PHE A 125 8.99 7.96 3.90
CA PHE A 125 9.52 6.59 3.99
C PHE A 125 10.81 6.49 3.17
N ARG A 126 11.74 5.68 3.66
CA ARG A 126 12.94 5.33 2.92
C ARG A 126 12.56 4.55 1.65
N PRO A 127 12.98 4.95 0.44
CA PRO A 127 12.68 4.19 -0.77
C PRO A 127 13.33 2.80 -0.70
N LEU A 128 12.55 1.77 -1.03
CA LEU A 128 13.06 0.41 -1.20
C LEU A 128 13.37 0.15 -2.69
N PRO A 129 14.44 -0.61 -3.01
CA PRO A 129 14.71 -1.05 -4.37
C PRO A 129 13.52 -1.80 -4.96
N ARG A 130 13.20 -1.57 -6.22
CA ARG A 130 12.14 -2.31 -6.92
C ARG A 130 12.77 -3.43 -7.73
N PRO A 131 12.35 -4.70 -7.53
CA PRO A 131 12.78 -5.80 -8.40
C PRO A 131 12.23 -5.62 -9.82
N GLY A 132 12.99 -6.11 -10.83
CA GLY A 132 12.59 -6.11 -12.24
C GLY A 132 11.33 -6.97 -12.50
N ARG A 133 10.67 -6.75 -13.65
CA ARG A 133 9.58 -7.62 -14.11
C ARG A 133 10.12 -8.94 -14.62
N SER A 134 9.47 -10.04 -14.25
CA SER A 134 9.81 -11.39 -14.70
C SER A 134 8.59 -12.13 -15.22
N HIS A 135 8.80 -13.07 -16.19
CA HIS A 135 7.76 -13.96 -16.68
C HIS A 135 7.70 -15.22 -15.82
N ARG A 136 6.51 -15.59 -15.35
CA ARG A 136 6.26 -16.76 -14.49
C ARG A 136 5.73 -17.94 -15.31
N ARG A 137 6.04 -19.17 -14.86
CA ARG A 137 5.42 -20.39 -15.39
C ARG A 137 3.98 -20.48 -14.85
N PRO A 138 2.96 -20.74 -15.69
CA PRO A 138 1.59 -20.92 -15.20
C PRO A 138 1.48 -22.20 -14.36
N PHE A 139 0.60 -22.17 -13.37
CA PHE A 139 0.22 -23.37 -12.62
C PHE A 139 -0.64 -24.31 -13.49
N PRO A 140 -0.76 -25.60 -13.11
CA PRO A 140 -1.67 -26.51 -13.76
C PRO A 140 -3.12 -26.00 -13.75
N GLU A 141 -3.88 -26.28 -14.83
CA GLU A 141 -5.25 -25.76 -15.01
C GLU A 141 -6.25 -26.24 -13.95
N TRP A 142 -6.00 -27.41 -13.33
CA TRP A 142 -6.86 -27.95 -12.29
C TRP A 142 -6.76 -27.22 -10.93
N VAL A 143 -5.76 -26.36 -10.77
CA VAL A 143 -5.53 -25.65 -9.48
C VAL A 143 -6.48 -24.46 -9.35
N GLU A 144 -7.33 -24.52 -8.38
CA GLU A 144 -8.21 -23.41 -8.01
C GLU A 144 -7.46 -22.36 -7.17
N TYR A 145 -7.74 -21.08 -7.40
CA TYR A 145 -7.16 -19.99 -6.59
C TYR A 145 -8.02 -19.75 -5.34
N ARG A 146 -7.85 -20.59 -4.34
CA ARG A 146 -8.48 -20.49 -3.02
C ARG A 146 -7.48 -20.81 -1.90
N PRO A 147 -7.71 -20.39 -0.66
CA PRO A 147 -6.89 -20.81 0.48
C PRO A 147 -6.73 -22.33 0.52
N ASN A 148 -5.56 -22.77 0.92
CA ASN A 148 -5.16 -24.19 0.99
C ASN A 148 -5.14 -24.94 -0.36
N ALA A 149 -5.13 -24.23 -1.50
CA ALA A 149 -4.98 -24.87 -2.80
C ALA A 149 -3.52 -24.91 -3.29
N ILE A 150 -2.71 -23.93 -2.91
CA ILE A 150 -1.31 -23.81 -3.32
C ILE A 150 -0.47 -23.42 -2.12
N TRP A 151 0.41 -24.32 -1.71
CA TRP A 151 1.41 -24.03 -0.68
C TRP A 151 2.78 -23.85 -1.32
N ILE A 152 3.48 -22.82 -0.93
CA ILE A 152 4.88 -22.61 -1.28
C ILE A 152 5.72 -22.92 -0.05
N TYR A 153 6.86 -23.56 -0.25
CA TYR A 153 7.77 -23.91 0.84
C TYR A 153 9.22 -23.80 0.41
N ASP A 154 10.05 -23.41 1.34
CA ASP A 154 11.49 -23.26 1.11
C ASP A 154 12.21 -23.16 2.46
N THR A 155 13.53 -23.24 2.42
CA THR A 155 14.39 -23.18 3.61
C THR A 155 15.28 -21.95 3.59
N THR A 156 15.37 -21.25 4.73
CA THR A 156 16.23 -20.09 4.88
C THR A 156 17.17 -20.25 6.06
N HIS A 157 18.40 -19.72 5.93
CA HIS A 157 19.46 -19.88 6.92
C HIS A 157 19.53 -18.70 7.90
N PHE A 158 19.78 -19.04 9.16
CA PHE A 158 20.11 -18.13 10.26
C PHE A 158 21.50 -18.47 10.77
N THR A 159 22.51 -17.97 10.07
CA THR A 159 23.91 -18.34 10.27
C THR A 159 24.45 -18.03 11.68
N ALA A 160 23.95 -16.97 12.31
CA ALA A 160 24.35 -16.64 13.69
C ALA A 160 23.89 -17.71 14.68
N ALA A 161 22.72 -18.31 14.49
CA ALA A 161 22.20 -19.40 15.32
C ALA A 161 22.69 -20.79 14.84
N GLY A 162 23.35 -20.89 13.68
CA GLY A 162 23.80 -22.15 13.12
C GLY A 162 22.68 -23.10 12.69
N VAL A 163 21.50 -22.56 12.36
CA VAL A 163 20.31 -23.35 12.00
C VAL A 163 19.64 -22.79 10.73
N ALA A 164 18.76 -23.61 10.16
CA ALA A 164 17.87 -23.23 9.07
C ALA A 164 16.40 -23.32 9.53
N ALA A 165 15.54 -22.54 8.87
CA ALA A 165 14.10 -22.61 9.04
C ALA A 165 13.44 -23.00 7.71
N THR A 166 12.74 -24.12 7.70
CA THR A 166 11.86 -24.53 6.60
C THR A 166 10.46 -23.99 6.88
N VAL A 167 9.89 -23.29 5.91
CA VAL A 167 8.61 -22.56 6.05
C VAL A 167 7.63 -23.04 4.99
N VAL A 168 6.35 -23.12 5.37
CA VAL A 168 5.21 -23.33 4.48
C VAL A 168 4.32 -22.09 4.52
N GLU A 169 4.05 -21.49 3.35
CA GLU A 169 3.16 -20.34 3.16
C GLU A 169 2.04 -20.70 2.18
N ASP A 170 0.80 -20.34 2.49
CA ASP A 170 -0.29 -20.38 1.50
C ASP A 170 -0.11 -19.26 0.48
N LEU A 171 0.02 -19.62 -0.78
CA LEU A 171 0.27 -18.65 -1.86
C LEU A 171 -0.90 -17.70 -2.08
N VAL A 172 -2.13 -18.14 -1.87
CA VAL A 172 -3.34 -17.37 -2.16
C VAL A 172 -3.60 -16.32 -1.09
N SER A 173 -3.60 -16.74 0.17
CA SER A 173 -3.86 -15.86 1.31
C SER A 173 -2.62 -15.17 1.86
N ARG A 174 -1.41 -15.66 1.54
CA ARG A 174 -0.14 -15.22 2.12
C ARG A 174 0.00 -15.59 3.59
N LYS A 175 -0.74 -16.59 4.06
CA LYS A 175 -0.66 -17.08 5.43
C LYS A 175 0.60 -17.92 5.61
N TRP A 176 1.39 -17.56 6.58
CA TRP A 176 2.50 -18.39 7.06
C TRP A 176 1.90 -19.51 7.91
N ILE A 177 1.79 -20.71 7.33
CA ILE A 177 1.07 -21.84 7.93
C ILE A 177 1.90 -22.50 9.03
N ALA A 178 3.10 -22.97 8.68
CA ALA A 178 3.97 -23.68 9.59
C ALA A 178 5.43 -23.36 9.32
N HIS A 179 6.28 -23.63 10.31
CA HIS A 179 7.73 -23.60 10.13
C HIS A 179 8.42 -24.57 11.11
N ILE A 180 9.58 -25.04 10.72
CA ILE A 180 10.45 -25.84 11.58
C ILE A 180 11.87 -25.25 11.60
N VAL A 181 12.48 -25.15 12.78
CA VAL A 181 13.87 -24.69 12.96
C VAL A 181 14.73 -25.89 13.29
N SER A 182 15.76 -26.17 12.48
CA SER A 182 16.64 -27.32 12.61
C SER A 182 18.08 -27.00 12.22
N GLY A 183 19.03 -27.71 12.84
CA GLY A 183 20.44 -27.74 12.39
C GLY A 183 20.64 -28.62 11.15
N GLU A 184 19.65 -29.39 10.75
CA GLU A 184 19.69 -30.30 9.60
C GLU A 184 18.73 -29.82 8.51
N GLU A 185 19.13 -30.02 7.26
CA GLU A 185 18.33 -29.70 6.08
C GLU A 185 18.10 -30.98 5.26
N THR A 186 17.21 -31.82 5.76
CA THR A 186 16.90 -33.10 5.15
C THR A 186 15.42 -33.20 4.75
N SER A 187 15.07 -34.26 4.04
CA SER A 187 13.67 -34.57 3.71
C SER A 187 12.78 -34.73 4.95
N THR A 188 13.36 -35.09 6.10
CA THR A 188 12.63 -35.23 7.35
C THR A 188 12.03 -33.89 7.80
N GLN A 189 12.78 -32.79 7.72
CA GLN A 189 12.27 -31.47 8.06
C GLN A 189 11.12 -31.04 7.14
N VAL A 190 11.21 -31.36 5.85
CA VAL A 190 10.12 -31.10 4.89
C VAL A 190 8.88 -31.90 5.27
N GLN A 191 9.02 -33.18 5.58
CA GLN A 191 7.89 -34.04 5.99
C GLN A 191 7.24 -33.52 7.29
N LEU A 192 8.04 -33.20 8.29
CA LEU A 192 7.55 -32.69 9.57
C LEU A 192 6.78 -31.39 9.41
N VAL A 193 7.34 -30.39 8.67
CA VAL A 193 6.65 -29.11 8.49
C VAL A 193 5.36 -29.24 7.70
N PHE A 194 5.28 -30.18 6.75
CA PHE A 194 4.04 -30.46 6.03
C PHE A 194 3.02 -31.20 6.90
N THR A 195 3.45 -32.12 7.76
CA THR A 195 2.56 -32.78 8.72
C THR A 195 1.93 -31.73 9.66
N ASP A 196 2.76 -30.87 10.26
CA ASP A 196 2.28 -29.76 11.11
C ASP A 196 1.33 -28.84 10.34
N ALA A 197 1.66 -28.50 9.10
CA ALA A 197 0.84 -27.62 8.27
C ALA A 197 -0.54 -28.25 7.94
N LEU A 198 -0.57 -29.53 7.61
CA LEU A 198 -1.81 -30.27 7.34
C LEU A 198 -2.70 -30.37 8.57
N GLU A 199 -2.11 -30.60 9.74
CA GLU A 199 -2.82 -30.63 11.02
C GLU A 199 -3.40 -29.26 11.37
N LEU A 200 -2.57 -28.20 11.30
CA LEU A 200 -2.99 -26.81 11.60
C LEU A 200 -4.13 -26.32 10.71
N GLU A 201 -4.14 -26.74 9.45
CA GLU A 201 -5.18 -26.36 8.49
C GLU A 201 -6.37 -27.33 8.45
N GLY A 202 -6.36 -28.38 9.29
CA GLY A 202 -7.45 -29.37 9.37
C GLY A 202 -7.62 -30.20 8.10
N LEU A 203 -6.52 -30.42 7.36
CA LEU A 203 -6.54 -31.15 6.09
C LEU A 203 -6.24 -32.66 6.25
N MET A 204 -5.89 -33.12 7.45
CA MET A 204 -5.56 -34.53 7.71
C MET A 204 -6.71 -35.49 7.39
N ASP A 205 -7.96 -35.10 7.71
CA ASP A 205 -9.13 -35.93 7.37
C ASP A 205 -9.29 -36.10 5.85
N ALA A 206 -9.03 -35.04 5.09
CA ALA A 206 -9.04 -35.09 3.63
C ALA A 206 -7.93 -35.99 3.05
N VAL A 207 -6.76 -36.01 3.71
CA VAL A 207 -5.65 -36.92 3.37
C VAL A 207 -6.06 -38.36 3.66
N LEU A 208 -6.54 -38.67 4.86
CA LEU A 208 -6.96 -40.01 5.27
C LEU A 208 -8.08 -40.56 4.38
N ALA A 209 -9.08 -39.74 4.03
CA ALA A 209 -10.14 -40.12 3.13
C ALA A 209 -9.64 -40.50 1.73
N ARG A 210 -8.43 -40.08 1.34
CA ARG A 210 -7.82 -40.45 0.04
C ARG A 210 -6.92 -41.66 0.13
N ILE A 211 -6.34 -41.93 1.30
CA ILE A 211 -5.51 -43.11 1.56
C ILE A 211 -6.38 -44.38 1.71
N ASP A 212 -7.53 -44.27 2.38
CA ASP A 212 -8.43 -45.39 2.70
C ASP A 212 -9.30 -45.87 1.53
N ARG A 213 -8.93 -45.58 0.29
CA ARG A 213 -9.74 -45.98 -0.87
C ARG A 213 -9.61 -47.46 -1.23
N PRO A 214 -10.75 -48.09 -1.60
CA PRO A 214 -10.77 -49.51 -1.95
C PRO A 214 -9.99 -49.90 -3.20
N ASP A 215 -9.68 -48.90 -4.07
CA ASP A 215 -8.97 -49.12 -5.32
C ASP A 215 -7.43 -49.18 -5.20
N GLY A 216 -6.90 -48.91 -4.00
CA GLY A 216 -5.46 -48.95 -3.70
C GLY A 216 -4.64 -47.89 -4.45
N ARG A 217 -5.25 -46.93 -5.11
CA ARG A 217 -4.56 -45.82 -5.77
C ARG A 217 -4.18 -44.76 -4.81
N THR A 218 -2.91 -44.73 -4.45
CA THR A 218 -2.32 -43.74 -3.54
C THR A 218 -1.86 -42.47 -4.24
N VAL A 219 -1.84 -42.46 -5.58
CA VAL A 219 -1.38 -41.32 -6.38
C VAL A 219 -2.56 -40.54 -6.90
N ALA A 220 -2.64 -39.28 -6.49
CA ALA A 220 -3.63 -38.33 -7.04
C ALA A 220 -3.33 -38.04 -8.52
N ASP A 221 -4.21 -38.47 -9.40
CA ASP A 221 -4.14 -38.17 -10.85
C ASP A 221 -5.09 -37.01 -11.16
N PRO A 222 -4.58 -35.81 -11.47
CA PRO A 222 -5.40 -34.64 -11.73
C PRO A 222 -6.22 -34.75 -13.05
N THR A 223 -5.96 -35.77 -13.85
CA THR A 223 -6.63 -35.93 -15.16
C THR A 223 -7.88 -36.80 -15.13
N VAL A 224 -8.15 -37.50 -14.01
CA VAL A 224 -9.19 -38.55 -13.99
C VAL A 224 -10.55 -38.04 -13.48
N ASP A 225 -10.63 -37.42 -12.33
CA ASP A 225 -11.86 -36.87 -11.77
C ASP A 225 -11.60 -36.06 -10.49
N ASP A 226 -12.65 -35.43 -9.91
CA ASP A 226 -12.53 -34.64 -8.68
C ASP A 226 -12.09 -35.46 -7.47
N GLU A 227 -12.42 -36.76 -7.45
CA GLU A 227 -12.07 -37.64 -6.35
C GLU A 227 -10.59 -38.02 -6.35
N HIS A 228 -9.91 -37.98 -7.50
CA HIS A 228 -8.49 -38.27 -7.64
C HIS A 228 -7.63 -37.02 -7.71
N ARG A 229 -8.20 -35.82 -7.66
CA ARG A 229 -7.44 -34.59 -7.61
C ARG A 229 -6.59 -34.50 -6.35
N PRO A 230 -5.37 -33.96 -6.45
CA PRO A 230 -4.57 -33.61 -5.29
C PRO A 230 -5.35 -32.68 -4.36
N ILE A 231 -5.14 -32.79 -3.05
CA ILE A 231 -5.74 -31.89 -2.07
C ILE A 231 -5.18 -30.47 -2.19
N LEU A 232 -3.90 -30.36 -2.57
CA LEU A 232 -3.22 -29.10 -2.82
C LEU A 232 -2.00 -29.28 -3.73
N LEU A 233 -1.48 -28.17 -4.24
CA LEU A 233 -0.23 -28.10 -4.98
C LEU A 233 0.87 -27.54 -4.08
N ALA A 234 1.94 -28.30 -3.87
CA ALA A 234 3.14 -27.85 -3.19
C ALA A 234 4.16 -27.31 -4.21
N VAL A 235 4.65 -26.11 -4.01
CA VAL A 235 5.60 -25.42 -4.91
C VAL A 235 6.89 -25.13 -4.16
N SER A 236 8.02 -25.59 -4.70
CA SER A 236 9.35 -25.34 -4.14
C SER A 236 10.39 -25.11 -5.23
N ASP A 237 11.61 -24.86 -4.78
CA ASP A 237 12.79 -24.94 -5.61
C ASP A 237 13.19 -26.39 -5.89
N ASN A 238 14.35 -26.57 -6.58
CA ASN A 238 14.92 -27.87 -6.87
C ASN A 238 15.99 -28.29 -5.83
N GLY A 239 15.88 -27.84 -4.58
CA GLY A 239 16.77 -28.25 -3.52
C GLY A 239 16.81 -29.78 -3.32
N PRO A 240 17.96 -30.37 -2.91
CA PRO A 240 18.07 -31.81 -2.74
C PRO A 240 17.02 -32.41 -1.80
N GLN A 241 16.71 -31.73 -0.70
CA GLN A 241 15.70 -32.13 0.27
C GLN A 241 14.27 -32.04 -0.30
N MET A 242 14.02 -31.13 -1.24
CA MET A 242 12.72 -30.94 -1.89
C MET A 242 12.47 -31.99 -2.98
N THR A 243 13.52 -32.39 -3.68
CA THR A 243 13.45 -33.33 -4.81
C THR A 243 13.76 -34.78 -4.41
N SER A 244 14.05 -35.06 -3.15
CA SER A 244 14.41 -36.40 -2.66
C SER A 244 13.29 -37.42 -2.88
N GLY A 245 13.65 -38.70 -3.03
CA GLY A 245 12.68 -39.77 -3.17
C GLY A 245 11.70 -39.85 -2.01
N SER A 246 12.19 -39.69 -0.77
CA SER A 246 11.35 -39.75 0.44
C SER A 246 10.39 -38.56 0.55
N THR A 247 10.78 -37.36 0.10
CA THR A 247 9.86 -36.21 0.02
C THR A 247 8.77 -36.45 -1.00
N ARG A 248 9.11 -36.96 -2.18
CA ARG A 248 8.13 -37.26 -3.24
C ARG A 248 7.16 -38.36 -2.82
N GLU A 249 7.65 -39.39 -2.15
CA GLU A 249 6.82 -40.46 -1.62
C GLU A 249 5.86 -39.93 -0.55
N PHE A 250 6.36 -39.14 0.39
CA PHE A 250 5.52 -38.46 1.40
C PHE A 250 4.41 -37.62 0.75
N MET A 251 4.77 -36.77 -0.22
CA MET A 251 3.80 -35.92 -0.92
C MET A 251 2.74 -36.75 -1.65
N ALA A 252 3.15 -37.82 -2.35
CA ALA A 252 2.25 -38.72 -3.02
C ALA A 252 1.29 -39.43 -2.05
N LEU A 253 1.79 -39.95 -0.92
CA LEU A 253 0.98 -40.58 0.13
C LEU A 253 -0.05 -39.62 0.72
N HIS A 254 0.26 -38.34 0.80
CA HIS A 254 -0.66 -37.30 1.33
C HIS A 254 -1.51 -36.64 0.26
N ALA A 255 -1.55 -37.19 -0.95
CA ALA A 255 -2.28 -36.65 -2.11
C ALA A 255 -1.92 -35.19 -2.43
N ILE A 256 -0.65 -34.81 -2.26
CA ILE A 256 -0.10 -33.50 -2.56
C ILE A 256 0.61 -33.56 -3.91
N ALA A 257 0.19 -32.74 -4.86
CA ALA A 257 0.93 -32.59 -6.11
C ALA A 257 2.16 -31.68 -5.90
N VAL A 258 3.25 -31.99 -6.59
CA VAL A 258 4.49 -31.22 -6.46
C VAL A 258 4.78 -30.48 -7.76
N HIS A 259 5.08 -29.20 -7.63
CA HIS A 259 5.50 -28.32 -8.73
C HIS A 259 6.86 -27.71 -8.43
N PHE A 260 7.86 -28.07 -9.20
CA PHE A 260 9.19 -27.51 -9.08
C PHE A 260 9.40 -26.34 -10.03
N GLY A 261 9.99 -25.26 -9.55
CA GLY A 261 10.47 -24.18 -10.38
C GLY A 261 11.49 -24.66 -11.43
N ARG A 262 11.60 -23.97 -12.55
CA ARG A 262 12.62 -24.30 -13.56
C ARG A 262 14.01 -24.01 -13.01
N PRO A 263 14.99 -24.90 -13.21
CA PRO A 263 16.36 -24.67 -12.79
C PRO A 263 16.90 -23.35 -13.35
N GLY A 264 17.51 -22.52 -12.49
CA GLY A 264 18.10 -21.25 -12.87
C GLY A 264 17.09 -20.16 -13.27
N THR A 265 15.79 -20.32 -12.94
CA THR A 265 14.76 -19.32 -13.20
C THR A 265 14.21 -18.75 -11.88
N PRO A 266 14.82 -17.69 -11.31
CA PRO A 266 14.42 -17.12 -10.01
C PRO A 266 12.95 -16.67 -9.95
N THR A 267 12.34 -16.46 -11.11
CA THR A 267 10.98 -15.94 -11.24
C THR A 267 9.90 -16.94 -10.83
N ASP A 268 10.18 -18.22 -10.94
CA ASP A 268 9.22 -19.28 -10.59
C ASP A 268 9.15 -19.48 -9.05
N GLN A 269 10.14 -18.98 -8.32
CA GLN A 269 10.28 -19.05 -6.86
C GLN A 269 10.14 -17.70 -6.16
N ALA A 270 9.95 -16.62 -6.93
CA ALA A 270 9.93 -15.25 -6.45
C ALA A 270 8.96 -14.99 -5.28
N TRP A 271 8.00 -15.86 -5.04
CA TRP A 271 7.04 -15.69 -3.93
C TRP A 271 7.66 -15.99 -2.59
N ILE A 272 8.31 -17.17 -2.43
CA ILE A 272 8.91 -17.57 -1.17
C ILE A 272 10.20 -16.77 -0.89
N GLU A 273 10.99 -16.46 -1.92
CA GLU A 273 12.12 -15.54 -1.81
C GLU A 273 11.67 -14.15 -1.34
N THR A 274 10.52 -13.68 -1.83
CA THR A 274 9.92 -12.42 -1.40
C THR A 274 9.48 -12.49 0.06
N PHE A 275 8.93 -13.61 0.51
CA PHE A 275 8.56 -13.84 1.90
C PHE A 275 9.80 -13.70 2.82
N PHE A 276 10.87 -14.44 2.56
CA PHE A 276 12.10 -14.37 3.36
C PHE A 276 12.77 -12.99 3.28
N GLY A 277 12.76 -12.37 2.11
CA GLY A 277 13.23 -10.99 1.95
C GLY A 277 12.51 -10.00 2.84
N HIS A 278 11.17 -10.09 2.90
CA HIS A 278 10.37 -9.25 3.79
C HIS A 278 10.58 -9.60 5.26
N LEU A 279 10.61 -10.89 5.63
CA LEU A 279 10.83 -11.34 6.99
C LEU A 279 12.14 -10.78 7.54
N LYS A 280 13.23 -10.96 6.82
CA LYS A 280 14.57 -10.49 7.23
C LYS A 280 14.71 -8.98 7.20
N ALA A 281 14.05 -8.29 6.26
CA ALA A 281 14.09 -6.83 6.16
C ALA A 281 13.23 -6.13 7.23
N GLU A 282 12.07 -6.70 7.55
CA GLU A 282 11.17 -6.16 8.57
C GLU A 282 11.65 -6.50 10.00
N PHE A 283 12.33 -7.65 10.17
CA PHE A 283 12.84 -8.14 11.46
C PHE A 283 14.34 -8.46 11.42
N PRO A 284 15.22 -7.47 11.20
CA PRO A 284 16.65 -7.70 11.02
C PRO A 284 17.36 -8.28 12.27
N HIS A 285 16.76 -8.18 13.45
CA HIS A 285 17.27 -8.78 14.68
C HIS A 285 17.31 -10.31 14.62
N LEU A 286 16.44 -10.96 13.84
CA LEU A 286 16.46 -12.41 13.62
C LEU A 286 17.81 -12.93 13.14
N LEU A 287 18.51 -12.12 12.32
CA LEU A 287 19.84 -12.47 11.80
C LEU A 287 20.97 -12.39 12.85
N LYS A 288 20.68 -11.85 14.04
CA LYS A 288 21.64 -11.64 15.12
C LYS A 288 21.44 -12.59 16.30
N ILE A 289 20.34 -13.33 16.30
CA ILE A 289 20.05 -14.32 17.37
C ILE A 289 21.01 -15.49 17.21
N THR A 290 21.70 -15.85 18.27
CA THR A 290 22.68 -16.93 18.30
C THR A 290 22.11 -18.25 18.88
N GLU A 291 21.07 -18.16 19.71
CA GLU A 291 20.47 -19.31 20.39
C GLU A 291 19.30 -19.88 19.58
N PRO A 292 19.35 -21.13 19.09
CA PRO A 292 18.28 -21.76 18.31
C PRO A 292 16.90 -21.73 18.96
N ALA A 293 16.83 -21.92 20.27
CA ALA A 293 15.57 -21.90 21.01
C ALA A 293 14.94 -20.49 21.03
N VAL A 294 15.76 -19.45 21.20
CA VAL A 294 15.32 -18.06 21.16
C VAL A 294 14.84 -17.70 19.74
N LEU A 295 15.58 -18.14 18.72
CA LEU A 295 15.18 -17.94 17.33
C LEU A 295 13.83 -18.58 17.02
N ARG A 296 13.60 -19.81 17.48
CA ARG A 296 12.31 -20.51 17.30
C ARG A 296 11.18 -19.72 17.93
N ALA A 297 11.29 -19.35 19.20
CA ALA A 297 10.27 -18.57 19.90
C ALA A 297 10.01 -17.22 19.20
N GLU A 298 11.06 -16.57 18.68
CA GLU A 298 10.89 -15.31 17.96
C GLU A 298 10.23 -15.51 16.60
N LEU A 299 10.51 -16.60 15.89
CA LEU A 299 9.82 -16.94 14.63
C LEU A 299 8.34 -17.23 14.88
N ASP A 300 7.98 -17.92 15.98
CA ASP A 300 6.58 -18.12 16.40
C ASP A 300 5.86 -16.78 16.59
N HIS A 301 6.49 -15.82 17.28
CA HIS A 301 5.95 -14.47 17.44
C HIS A 301 5.82 -13.73 16.09
N ARG A 302 6.79 -13.88 15.18
CA ARG A 302 6.74 -13.25 13.86
C ARG A 302 5.68 -13.89 12.98
N GLN A 303 5.42 -15.18 13.10
CA GLN A 303 4.33 -15.87 12.41
C GLN A 303 2.96 -15.28 12.83
N VAL A 304 2.73 -15.13 14.12
CA VAL A 304 1.50 -14.48 14.64
C VAL A 304 1.38 -13.07 14.08
N HIS A 305 2.44 -12.27 14.19
CA HIS A 305 2.45 -10.91 13.65
C HIS A 305 2.19 -10.87 12.12
N TRP A 306 2.84 -11.77 11.38
CA TRP A 306 2.68 -11.89 9.92
C TRP A 306 1.22 -12.16 9.56
N ASN A 307 0.61 -13.10 10.23
CA ASN A 307 -0.73 -13.57 9.91
C ASN A 307 -1.84 -12.62 10.38
N THR A 308 -1.69 -11.99 11.55
CA THR A 308 -2.78 -11.24 12.20
C THR A 308 -2.63 -9.73 12.16
N VAL A 309 -1.41 -9.21 11.94
CA VAL A 309 -1.11 -7.78 12.04
C VAL A 309 -0.66 -7.19 10.72
N ARG A 310 0.20 -7.90 10.00
CA ARG A 310 0.81 -7.39 8.76
C ARG A 310 -0.20 -7.31 7.63
N LEU A 311 -0.37 -6.10 7.06
CA LEU A 311 -1.17 -5.91 5.84
C LEU A 311 -0.37 -6.33 4.60
N HIS A 312 -0.93 -7.21 3.78
CA HIS A 312 -0.24 -7.76 2.62
C HIS A 312 -0.78 -7.16 1.31
N THR A 313 0.14 -6.58 0.50
CA THR A 313 -0.23 -5.93 -0.78
C THR A 313 -0.88 -6.92 -1.76
N GLY A 314 -0.37 -8.16 -1.82
CA GLY A 314 -0.84 -9.17 -2.76
C GLY A 314 -2.29 -9.61 -2.57
N VAL A 315 -2.85 -9.40 -1.36
CA VAL A 315 -4.25 -9.71 -1.02
C VAL A 315 -5.08 -8.45 -0.74
N GLY A 316 -4.69 -7.31 -1.31
CA GLY A 316 -5.46 -6.08 -1.23
C GLY A 316 -5.41 -5.37 0.13
N TYR A 317 -4.29 -5.47 0.83
CA TYR A 317 -4.04 -4.83 2.13
C TYR A 317 -5.02 -5.28 3.22
N VAL A 318 -5.25 -6.57 3.30
CA VAL A 318 -5.82 -7.26 4.46
C VAL A 318 -4.74 -8.11 5.12
N THR A 319 -5.00 -8.64 6.31
CA THR A 319 -4.08 -9.59 6.94
C THR A 319 -4.19 -10.95 6.25
N PRO A 320 -3.13 -11.78 6.24
CA PRO A 320 -3.20 -13.14 5.75
C PRO A 320 -4.33 -13.97 6.36
N ASP A 321 -4.55 -13.87 7.68
CA ASP A 321 -5.64 -14.58 8.36
C ASP A 321 -7.04 -14.13 7.92
N ASP A 322 -7.23 -12.83 7.66
CA ASP A 322 -8.50 -12.33 7.16
C ASP A 322 -8.79 -12.83 5.74
N GLU A 323 -7.76 -12.86 4.89
CA GLU A 323 -7.90 -13.42 3.54
C GLU A 323 -8.14 -14.92 3.59
N HIS A 324 -7.36 -15.65 4.38
CA HIS A 324 -7.44 -17.10 4.52
C HIS A 324 -8.81 -17.58 5.03
N SER A 325 -9.39 -16.85 5.98
CA SER A 325 -10.73 -17.13 6.54
C SER A 325 -11.89 -16.59 5.72
N GLY A 326 -11.63 -16.03 4.51
CA GLY A 326 -12.66 -15.47 3.63
C GLY A 326 -13.21 -14.11 4.05
N ARG A 327 -12.68 -13.48 5.11
CA ARG A 327 -13.10 -12.15 5.56
C ARG A 327 -12.57 -11.01 4.68
N GLY A 328 -11.54 -11.27 3.88
CA GLY A 328 -10.82 -10.24 3.10
C GLY A 328 -11.73 -9.47 2.13
N GLU A 329 -12.65 -10.14 1.44
CA GLU A 329 -13.57 -9.47 0.52
C GLU A 329 -14.49 -8.49 1.24
N ARG A 330 -15.05 -8.88 2.40
CA ARG A 330 -15.90 -8.00 3.21
C ARG A 330 -15.13 -6.77 3.69
N ILE A 331 -13.89 -6.94 4.16
CA ILE A 331 -13.05 -5.84 4.62
C ILE A 331 -12.76 -4.86 3.48
N ARG A 332 -12.50 -5.35 2.26
CA ARG A 332 -12.30 -4.50 1.08
C ARG A 332 -13.56 -3.70 0.72
N LYS A 333 -14.74 -4.34 0.74
CA LYS A 333 -16.03 -3.66 0.53
C LYS A 333 -16.34 -2.62 1.61
N ASP A 334 -16.10 -2.93 2.87
CA ASP A 334 -16.31 -2.01 3.99
C ASP A 334 -15.39 -0.77 3.88
N ARG A 335 -14.17 -0.96 3.37
CA ARG A 335 -13.23 0.13 3.06
C ARG A 335 -13.74 1.05 1.97
N GLU A 336 -14.27 0.49 0.87
CA GLU A 336 -14.88 1.27 -0.22
C GLU A 336 -16.07 2.08 0.27
N ALA A 337 -16.99 1.45 1.00
CA ALA A 337 -18.13 2.11 1.62
C ALA A 337 -17.69 3.20 2.63
N GLY A 338 -16.62 2.96 3.38
CA GLY A 338 -16.02 3.93 4.29
C GLY A 338 -15.48 5.17 3.57
N LEU A 339 -14.82 4.98 2.43
CA LEU A 339 -14.32 6.10 1.60
C LEU A 339 -15.47 6.99 1.11
N GLU A 340 -16.58 6.39 0.68
CA GLU A 340 -17.75 7.16 0.23
C GLU A 340 -18.44 7.89 1.39
N ARG A 341 -18.65 7.21 2.55
CA ARG A 341 -19.17 7.88 3.76
C ARG A 341 -18.32 9.06 4.19
N ALA A 342 -17.00 8.89 4.22
CA ALA A 342 -16.07 9.97 4.59
C ALA A 342 -16.14 11.14 3.60
N ARG A 343 -16.29 10.86 2.31
CA ARG A 343 -16.50 11.88 1.28
C ARG A 343 -17.78 12.70 1.52
N GLN A 344 -18.89 12.03 1.82
CA GLN A 344 -20.18 12.69 2.11
C GLN A 344 -20.10 13.54 3.37
N THR A 345 -19.47 13.03 4.43
CA THR A 345 -19.26 13.77 5.68
C THR A 345 -18.46 15.07 5.46
N ARG A 346 -17.35 14.98 4.71
CA ARG A 346 -16.53 16.14 4.35
C ARG A 346 -17.33 17.17 3.54
N LEU A 347 -18.10 16.70 2.57
CA LEU A 347 -18.93 17.56 1.73
C LEU A 347 -19.97 18.32 2.55
N ALA A 348 -20.67 17.64 3.46
CA ALA A 348 -21.64 18.23 4.37
C ALA A 348 -20.98 19.29 5.30
N HIS A 349 -19.85 18.95 5.91
CA HIS A 349 -19.10 19.85 6.77
C HIS A 349 -18.67 21.14 6.06
N HIS A 350 -18.06 21.02 4.89
CA HIS A 350 -17.60 22.19 4.14
C HIS A 350 -18.74 23.05 3.57
N ARG A 351 -19.91 22.46 3.29
CA ARG A 351 -21.11 23.22 2.91
C ARG A 351 -21.65 24.02 4.09
N ALA A 352 -21.75 23.40 5.25
CA ALA A 352 -22.22 24.09 6.47
C ALA A 352 -21.32 25.28 6.83
N ASN A 353 -19.98 25.08 6.79
CA ASN A 353 -19.03 26.16 7.08
C ASN A 353 -19.15 27.32 6.08
N ARG A 354 -19.34 27.05 4.77
CA ARG A 354 -19.55 28.11 3.78
C ARG A 354 -20.84 28.91 4.01
N GLN A 355 -21.91 28.26 4.43
CA GLN A 355 -23.17 28.93 4.79
C GLN A 355 -22.99 29.81 6.02
N HIS A 356 -22.24 29.32 7.01
CA HIS A 356 -21.93 30.10 8.22
C HIS A 356 -21.09 31.33 7.92
N ASP A 357 -20.03 31.20 7.08
CA ASP A 357 -19.20 32.32 6.64
C ASP A 357 -20.00 33.37 5.85
N GLN A 358 -20.93 32.93 4.98
CA GLN A 358 -21.81 33.83 4.25
C GLN A 358 -22.83 34.56 5.14
N GLN A 359 -23.27 33.92 6.24
CA GLN A 359 -24.15 34.55 7.23
C GLN A 359 -23.43 35.56 8.14
N GLN A 360 -22.17 35.30 8.50
CA GLN A 360 -21.35 36.20 9.32
C GLN A 360 -20.76 37.38 8.54
N HIS A 361 -20.52 37.20 7.24
CA HIS A 361 -20.06 38.23 6.33
C HIS A 361 -21.02 38.31 5.13
N PRO A 362 -22.20 38.91 5.27
CA PRO A 362 -23.12 39.16 4.17
C PRO A 362 -22.52 40.25 3.28
N GLU A 363 -21.42 39.95 2.55
CA GLU A 363 -21.08 40.71 1.39
C GLU A 363 -22.22 40.47 0.40
N GLY A 364 -22.98 41.55 0.14
CA GLY A 364 -24.00 41.53 -0.90
C GLY A 364 -23.45 41.01 -2.23
N PRO A 365 -24.33 40.63 -3.17
CA PRO A 365 -23.88 40.06 -4.44
C PRO A 365 -22.77 40.94 -5.00
N ARG A 366 -21.57 40.35 -5.20
CA ARG A 366 -20.49 41.08 -5.89
C ARG A 366 -21.02 41.41 -7.26
N ASP A 367 -21.50 42.66 -7.39
CA ASP A 367 -22.08 43.16 -8.63
C ASP A 367 -21.03 43.02 -9.73
N VAL A 368 -21.16 42.00 -10.56
CA VAL A 368 -20.45 41.83 -11.80
C VAL A 368 -20.73 43.02 -12.72
N VAL A 369 -21.79 43.78 -12.44
CA VAL A 369 -22.25 44.98 -13.18
C VAL A 369 -21.32 46.19 -12.97
N GLN A 370 -20.66 46.38 -11.84
CA GLN A 370 -19.73 47.51 -11.66
C GLN A 370 -18.41 47.36 -12.44
N TYR A 371 -18.04 46.19 -12.86
CA TYR A 371 -16.83 45.97 -13.66
C TYR A 371 -16.97 46.53 -15.08
N ASN A 372 -18.18 46.57 -15.64
CA ASN A 372 -18.39 47.08 -16.98
C ASN A 372 -18.55 48.64 -17.05
N ALA A 373 -18.95 49.28 -15.95
CA ALA A 373 -19.11 50.73 -15.90
C ALA A 373 -17.79 51.52 -15.83
N ILE A 374 -16.72 50.90 -15.30
CA ILE A 374 -15.38 51.51 -15.19
C ILE A 374 -14.56 51.29 -16.48
N LEU A 375 -15.00 50.39 -17.37
CA LEU A 375 -14.27 50.05 -18.60
C LEU A 375 -14.58 50.99 -19.79
N TYR A 376 -15.54 51.92 -19.64
CA TYR A 376 -15.98 52.84 -20.69
C TYR A 376 -15.89 54.33 -20.32
N ARG A 377 -15.08 54.70 -19.35
CA ARG A 377 -14.70 56.09 -19.11
C ARG A 377 -13.21 56.32 -19.30
#